data_f39d8f9fa66dda325a23cc21d9e6d8bb
#
_entry.id   f39d8f9fa66dda325a23cc21d9e6d8bb
#
_cell.length_a   1.000
_cell.length_b   1.000
_cell.length_c   1.000
_cell.angle_alpha   90.00
_cell.angle_beta   90.00
_cell.angle_gamma   90.00
#
_symmetry.space_group_name_H-M   'P 1'
#
loop_
_entity.id
_entity.type
_entity.pdbx_description
1 polymer ?
#
loop_
_entity_poly.entity_id
_entity_poly.type
_entity_poly.pdbx_seq_one_letter_code
_entity_poly.pdbx_strand_id
1 'polypeptide(L)'
;VPMGGVLEWATIEDSGRLLAQVCEDWVPEGFWNKAYNISSGEQYRMTNYEFMGRMLSSLGLPSPEKVFEPQWFALKNFHGMWYTDADKLDDYLRFREYMPVDKYFAQMKSKLPWFYHLAFLAPAFAVKLFMKPFAFEKGMGTQWWVENDQDKFKAYYGSKEAYSSIRSWDDVRPSYFEKNQTKAEAEGSVCVLDHGYDETKSIYDLTLAEVEAAAEFRGGRFLGPKELLGTKGAIFGWECEHGHQFHASLEFVLLGGGWCTECDLSDFEHHITPKNKFASQVMK
;
A
#
# COMPACT_ATOMS: atom_id res chain seq x y z
N VAL A 1 1.05 10.52 6.50
CA VAL A 1 0.16 10.14 5.39
C VAL A 1 -0.61 11.37 4.94
N PRO A 2 -0.81 11.62 3.63
CA PRO A 2 -1.65 12.72 3.14
C PRO A 2 -3.12 12.49 3.47
N MET A 3 -3.83 13.55 3.81
CA MET A 3 -5.25 13.47 4.15
C MET A 3 -6.13 13.08 2.97
N GLY A 4 -5.79 13.52 1.76
CA GLY A 4 -6.46 13.12 0.53
C GLY A 4 -6.04 11.75 -0.03
N GLY A 5 -5.06 11.08 0.59
CA GLY A 5 -4.65 9.74 0.18
C GLY A 5 -5.77 8.74 0.44
N VAL A 6 -6.00 7.83 -0.52
CA VAL A 6 -7.02 6.80 -0.41
C VAL A 6 -6.44 5.57 0.26
N LEU A 7 -7.18 5.01 1.19
CA LEU A 7 -6.91 3.72 1.83
C LEU A 7 -8.00 2.73 1.42
N GLU A 8 -7.58 1.50 1.18
CA GLU A 8 -8.49 0.35 1.08
C GLU A 8 -7.85 -0.80 1.84
N TRP A 9 -8.61 -1.45 2.71
CA TRP A 9 -8.07 -2.50 3.59
C TRP A 9 -9.03 -3.67 3.79
N ALA A 10 -8.49 -4.78 4.28
CA ALA A 10 -9.25 -5.90 4.76
C ALA A 10 -9.39 -5.84 6.29
N THR A 11 -10.55 -6.23 6.82
CA THR A 11 -10.75 -6.43 8.26
C THR A 11 -9.99 -7.68 8.73
N ILE A 12 -9.71 -7.75 10.04
CA ILE A 12 -9.08 -8.93 10.64
C ILE A 12 -9.99 -10.16 10.45
N GLU A 13 -11.30 -9.97 10.60
CA GLU A 13 -12.30 -11.02 10.46
C GLU A 13 -12.33 -11.59 9.04
N ASP A 14 -12.32 -10.71 8.01
CA ASP A 14 -12.26 -11.14 6.59
C ASP A 14 -10.92 -11.82 6.28
N SER A 15 -9.82 -11.26 6.77
CA SER A 15 -8.49 -11.87 6.60
C SER A 15 -8.41 -13.27 7.24
N GLY A 16 -9.00 -13.43 8.42
CA GLY A 16 -9.08 -14.74 9.08
C GLY A 16 -9.92 -15.74 8.29
N ARG A 17 -11.08 -15.32 7.76
CA ARG A 17 -11.91 -16.17 6.90
C ARG A 17 -11.20 -16.54 5.61
N LEU A 18 -10.51 -15.58 4.97
CA LEU A 18 -9.70 -15.84 3.79
C LEU A 18 -8.70 -16.97 4.03
N LEU A 19 -7.94 -16.90 5.13
CA LEU A 19 -6.97 -17.94 5.47
C LEU A 19 -7.64 -19.30 5.72
N ALA A 20 -8.82 -19.33 6.33
CA ALA A 20 -9.58 -20.56 6.51
C ALA A 20 -10.08 -21.12 5.17
N GLN A 21 -10.63 -20.28 4.30
CA GLN A 21 -11.17 -20.67 3.00
C GLN A 21 -10.09 -21.22 2.05
N VAL A 22 -8.88 -20.71 2.10
CA VAL A 22 -7.75 -21.22 1.31
C VAL A 22 -7.42 -22.69 1.66
N CYS A 23 -7.76 -23.14 2.86
CA CYS A 23 -7.50 -24.52 3.30
C CYS A 23 -8.60 -25.51 2.89
N GLU A 24 -9.68 -25.05 2.25
CA GLU A 24 -10.80 -25.90 1.86
C GLU A 24 -10.55 -26.62 0.54
N ASP A 25 -11.04 -27.85 0.42
CA ASP A 25 -10.85 -28.72 -0.76
C ASP A 25 -11.55 -28.20 -2.03
N TRP A 26 -12.52 -27.29 -1.89
CA TRP A 26 -13.28 -26.73 -3.01
C TRP A 26 -12.59 -25.58 -3.75
N VAL A 27 -11.42 -25.10 -3.26
CA VAL A 27 -10.70 -23.99 -3.88
C VAL A 27 -10.30 -24.35 -5.30
N PRO A 28 -10.75 -23.59 -6.33
CA PRO A 28 -10.54 -23.96 -7.70
C PRO A 28 -9.06 -23.88 -8.10
N GLU A 29 -8.64 -24.74 -9.01
CA GLU A 29 -7.24 -24.78 -9.48
C GLU A 29 -6.76 -23.43 -10.03
N GLY A 30 -7.65 -22.67 -10.68
CA GLY A 30 -7.35 -21.35 -11.23
C GLY A 30 -7.01 -20.27 -10.19
N PHE A 31 -7.25 -20.53 -8.90
CA PHE A 31 -6.84 -19.65 -7.81
C PHE A 31 -5.32 -19.69 -7.53
N TRP A 32 -4.71 -20.88 -7.65
CA TRP A 32 -3.35 -21.12 -7.20
C TRP A 32 -2.29 -20.45 -8.07
N ASN A 33 -1.15 -20.12 -7.46
CA ASN A 33 0.05 -19.54 -8.10
C ASN A 33 -0.21 -18.17 -8.76
N LYS A 34 -1.04 -17.36 -8.12
CA LYS A 34 -1.32 -15.96 -8.50
C LYS A 34 -1.19 -15.06 -7.28
N ALA A 35 -0.92 -13.78 -7.53
CA ALA A 35 -1.00 -12.74 -6.53
C ALA A 35 -2.41 -12.12 -6.53
N TYR A 36 -2.88 -11.75 -5.34
CA TYR A 36 -4.19 -11.14 -5.16
C TYR A 36 -4.12 -9.97 -4.20
N ASN A 37 -4.85 -8.91 -4.51
CA ASN A 37 -5.08 -7.82 -3.59
C ASN A 37 -6.19 -8.22 -2.60
N ILE A 38 -5.95 -7.97 -1.31
CA ILE A 38 -6.90 -8.31 -0.25
C ILE A 38 -7.61 -7.02 0.20
N SER A 39 -8.94 -7.05 0.15
CA SER A 39 -9.80 -5.96 0.61
C SER A 39 -11.12 -6.51 1.13
N SER A 40 -11.71 -5.83 2.11
CA SER A 40 -13.09 -6.11 2.56
C SER A 40 -14.17 -5.45 1.67
N GLY A 41 -13.77 -4.94 0.51
CA GLY A 41 -14.64 -4.35 -0.50
C GLY A 41 -14.66 -2.82 -0.49
N GLU A 42 -15.34 -2.27 -1.48
CA GLU A 42 -15.36 -0.83 -1.77
C GLU A 42 -15.80 0.04 -0.58
N GLN A 43 -16.67 -0.46 0.28
CA GLN A 43 -17.09 0.26 1.50
C GLN A 43 -15.93 0.56 2.48
N TYR A 44 -14.80 -0.15 2.34
CA TYR A 44 -13.57 0.07 3.10
C TYR A 44 -12.55 0.92 2.32
N ARG A 45 -12.96 1.49 1.18
CA ARG A 45 -12.18 2.42 0.39
C ARG A 45 -12.58 3.85 0.77
N MET A 46 -11.68 4.59 1.38
CA MET A 46 -11.93 5.97 1.79
C MET A 46 -10.63 6.78 1.89
N THR A 47 -10.77 8.09 1.93
CA THR A 47 -9.63 8.97 2.19
C THR A 47 -9.14 8.83 3.63
N ASN A 48 -7.87 9.16 3.88
CA ASN A 48 -7.35 9.23 5.24
C ASN A 48 -8.14 10.19 6.12
N TYR A 49 -8.60 11.29 5.55
CA TYR A 49 -9.44 12.25 6.27
C TYR A 49 -10.73 11.61 6.76
N GLU A 50 -11.43 10.87 5.90
CA GLU A 50 -12.66 10.15 6.26
C GLU A 50 -12.38 9.05 7.28
N PHE A 51 -11.31 8.27 7.09
CA PHE A 51 -10.90 7.23 8.04
C PHE A 51 -10.66 7.82 9.43
N MET A 52 -9.87 8.89 9.52
CA MET A 52 -9.58 9.53 10.80
C MET A 52 -10.83 10.15 11.41
N GLY A 53 -11.69 10.75 10.60
CA GLY A 53 -12.97 11.29 11.04
C GLY A 53 -13.87 10.22 11.65
N ARG A 54 -14.02 9.06 10.97
CA ARG A 54 -14.80 7.91 11.48
C ARG A 54 -14.18 7.32 12.75
N MET A 55 -12.86 7.16 12.78
CA MET A 55 -12.15 6.65 13.95
C MET A 55 -12.33 7.57 15.17
N LEU A 56 -12.09 8.87 15.01
CA LEU A 56 -12.29 9.83 16.12
C LEU A 56 -13.75 9.88 16.56
N SER A 57 -14.69 9.94 15.63
CA SER A 57 -16.13 9.95 15.90
C SER A 57 -16.57 8.69 16.66
N SER A 58 -16.08 7.51 16.30
CA SER A 58 -16.40 6.26 17.00
C SER A 58 -15.98 6.29 18.47
N LEU A 59 -14.89 7.00 18.79
CA LEU A 59 -14.41 7.21 20.15
C LEU A 59 -15.12 8.37 20.89
N GLY A 60 -15.96 9.13 20.18
CA GLY A 60 -16.58 10.36 20.70
C GLY A 60 -15.62 11.54 20.78
N LEU A 61 -14.49 11.47 20.08
CA LEU A 61 -13.51 12.53 20.02
C LEU A 61 -13.88 13.62 19.00
N PRO A 62 -13.36 14.84 19.16
CA PRO A 62 -13.57 15.93 18.19
C PRO A 62 -13.05 15.58 16.79
N SER A 63 -13.57 16.28 15.77
CA SER A 63 -13.17 16.10 14.38
C SER A 63 -11.68 16.36 14.13
N PRO A 64 -11.11 15.82 13.03
CA PRO A 64 -9.69 15.97 12.71
C PRO A 64 -9.20 17.43 12.76
N GLU A 65 -10.02 18.38 12.28
CA GLU A 65 -9.67 19.79 12.21
C GLU A 65 -9.44 20.43 13.59
N LYS A 66 -10.03 19.86 14.65
CA LYS A 66 -9.89 20.36 16.02
C LYS A 66 -8.69 19.77 16.76
N VAL A 67 -8.20 18.61 16.30
CA VAL A 67 -7.17 17.84 17.02
C VAL A 67 -5.82 17.76 16.28
N PHE A 68 -5.77 18.15 15.02
CA PHE A 68 -4.54 18.21 14.23
C PHE A 68 -4.33 19.58 13.60
N GLU A 69 -3.13 19.78 13.02
CA GLU A 69 -2.85 20.91 12.14
C GLU A 69 -2.69 20.41 10.70
N PRO A 70 -3.18 21.15 9.68
CA PRO A 70 -3.07 20.73 8.30
C PRO A 70 -1.61 20.54 7.85
N GLN A 71 -0.67 21.32 8.34
CA GLN A 71 0.75 21.16 8.03
C GLN A 71 1.38 19.87 8.54
N TRP A 72 0.72 19.15 9.46
CA TRP A 72 1.21 17.84 9.93
C TRP A 72 1.04 16.74 8.89
N PHE A 73 0.38 17.02 7.77
CA PHE A 73 0.09 16.02 6.73
C PHE A 73 0.84 16.35 5.44
N ALA A 74 1.44 15.32 4.85
CA ALA A 74 2.12 15.42 3.58
C ALA A 74 1.15 15.81 2.45
N LEU A 75 1.66 16.45 1.40
CA LEU A 75 0.88 16.82 0.22
C LEU A 75 0.88 15.74 -0.86
N LYS A 76 1.92 14.91 -0.90
CA LYS A 76 2.05 13.84 -1.88
C LYS A 76 1.73 12.49 -1.26
N ASN A 77 1.07 11.63 -2.05
CA ASN A 77 0.76 10.29 -1.60
C ASN A 77 2.02 9.43 -1.57
N PHE A 78 2.20 8.66 -0.50
CA PHE A 78 3.29 7.72 -0.36
C PHE A 78 2.85 6.40 0.31
N HIS A 79 1.56 6.27 0.64
CA HIS A 79 1.11 5.11 1.40
C HIS A 79 -0.37 4.76 1.20
N GLY A 80 -1.08 5.52 0.39
CA GLY A 80 -2.49 5.26 0.10
C GLY A 80 -2.62 4.52 -1.23
N MET A 81 -3.42 3.47 -1.26
CA MET A 81 -3.75 2.72 -2.46
C MET A 81 -5.15 2.13 -2.35
N TRP A 82 -5.75 1.84 -3.49
CA TRP A 82 -6.96 1.04 -3.63
C TRP A 82 -6.79 0.07 -4.78
N TYR A 83 -7.67 -0.89 -4.86
CA TYR A 83 -7.53 -1.98 -5.81
C TYR A 83 -8.71 -2.03 -6.78
N THR A 84 -8.43 -2.18 -8.07
CA THR A 84 -9.46 -2.34 -9.12
C THR A 84 -9.91 -3.79 -9.25
N ASP A 85 -9.16 -4.73 -8.69
CA ASP A 85 -9.32 -6.16 -8.85
C ASP A 85 -9.48 -6.95 -7.53
N ALA A 86 -9.66 -6.26 -6.41
CA ALA A 86 -9.80 -6.91 -5.10
C ALA A 86 -11.00 -7.85 -4.99
N ASP A 87 -12.00 -7.69 -5.86
CA ASP A 87 -13.17 -8.56 -5.90
C ASP A 87 -12.85 -9.96 -6.45
N LYS A 88 -11.82 -10.09 -7.31
CA LYS A 88 -11.41 -11.39 -7.84
C LYS A 88 -11.08 -12.42 -6.77
N LEU A 89 -10.50 -11.97 -5.65
CA LEU A 89 -10.17 -12.85 -4.54
C LEU A 89 -11.44 -13.33 -3.81
N ASP A 90 -12.41 -12.43 -3.64
CA ASP A 90 -13.69 -12.79 -3.04
C ASP A 90 -14.55 -13.68 -3.95
N ASP A 91 -14.47 -13.49 -5.26
CA ASP A 91 -15.10 -14.37 -6.26
C ASP A 91 -14.63 -15.82 -6.13
N TYR A 92 -13.34 -16.03 -5.82
CA TYR A 92 -12.79 -17.35 -5.59
C TYR A 92 -13.13 -17.92 -4.21
N LEU A 93 -12.96 -17.14 -3.15
CA LEU A 93 -12.94 -17.63 -1.78
C LEU A 93 -14.15 -17.23 -0.95
N ARG A 94 -14.96 -16.26 -1.38
CA ARG A 94 -16.16 -15.76 -0.69
C ARG A 94 -15.92 -15.50 0.80
N PHE A 95 -14.83 -14.81 1.09
CA PHE A 95 -14.36 -14.58 2.44
C PHE A 95 -14.93 -13.33 3.10
N ARG A 96 -15.50 -12.40 2.32
CA ARG A 96 -16.03 -11.14 2.84
C ARG A 96 -17.34 -11.34 3.60
N GLU A 97 -17.45 -10.75 4.80
CA GLU A 97 -18.70 -10.67 5.54
C GLU A 97 -19.59 -9.51 5.08
N TYR A 98 -19.05 -8.58 4.30
CA TYR A 98 -19.72 -7.36 3.90
C TYR A 98 -20.23 -6.52 5.10
N MET A 99 -19.51 -6.57 6.22
CA MET A 99 -19.82 -5.81 7.42
C MET A 99 -19.81 -4.31 7.12
N PRO A 100 -20.86 -3.55 7.46
CA PRO A 100 -20.83 -2.10 7.30
C PRO A 100 -19.66 -1.47 8.06
N VAL A 101 -18.97 -0.52 7.42
CA VAL A 101 -17.75 0.09 7.97
C VAL A 101 -17.98 0.78 9.32
N ASP A 102 -19.15 1.37 9.55
CA ASP A 102 -19.47 1.98 10.84
C ASP A 102 -19.65 0.93 11.95
N LYS A 103 -20.17 -0.26 11.62
CA LYS A 103 -20.21 -1.40 12.53
C LYS A 103 -18.80 -1.88 12.88
N TYR A 104 -17.89 -1.91 11.90
CA TYR A 104 -16.49 -2.24 12.12
C TYR A 104 -15.84 -1.28 13.13
N PHE A 105 -15.99 0.04 12.96
CA PHE A 105 -15.47 1.02 13.94
C PHE A 105 -16.10 0.88 15.33
N ALA A 106 -17.39 0.59 15.40
CA ALA A 106 -18.06 0.34 16.67
C ALA A 106 -17.51 -0.92 17.36
N GLN A 107 -17.28 -2.00 16.62
CA GLN A 107 -16.64 -3.22 17.14
C GLN A 107 -15.20 -2.96 17.59
N MET A 108 -14.43 -2.21 16.81
CA MET A 108 -13.07 -1.80 17.18
C MET A 108 -13.09 -1.07 18.54
N LYS A 109 -13.97 -0.10 18.70
CA LYS A 109 -14.16 0.61 19.99
C LYS A 109 -14.48 -0.35 21.14
N SER A 110 -15.38 -1.32 20.92
CA SER A 110 -15.79 -2.26 21.98
C SER A 110 -14.66 -3.14 22.51
N LYS A 111 -13.63 -3.38 21.69
CA LYS A 111 -12.43 -4.16 22.04
C LYS A 111 -11.35 -3.33 22.76
N LEU A 112 -11.51 -2.00 22.83
CA LEU A 112 -10.55 -1.14 23.52
C LEU A 112 -10.69 -1.24 25.04
N PRO A 113 -9.59 -0.98 25.81
CA PRO A 113 -9.63 -0.86 27.25
C PRO A 113 -10.69 0.16 27.72
N TRP A 114 -11.30 -0.09 28.88
CA TRP A 114 -12.43 0.68 29.38
C TRP A 114 -12.21 2.20 29.42
N PHE A 115 -10.98 2.66 29.68
CA PHE A 115 -10.67 4.09 29.74
C PHE A 115 -10.79 4.81 28.39
N TYR A 116 -10.65 4.11 27.25
CA TYR A 116 -10.92 4.71 25.94
C TYR A 116 -12.40 5.05 25.74
N HIS A 117 -13.31 4.39 26.46
CA HIS A 117 -14.73 4.71 26.42
C HIS A 117 -15.05 6.05 27.10
N LEU A 118 -14.11 6.62 27.85
CA LEU A 118 -14.19 7.94 28.43
C LEU A 118 -13.51 9.03 27.57
N ALA A 119 -12.99 8.67 26.40
CA ALA A 119 -12.25 9.61 25.53
C ALA A 119 -13.09 10.83 25.12
N PHE A 120 -14.43 10.68 25.04
CA PHE A 120 -15.34 11.78 24.74
C PHE A 120 -15.30 12.94 25.76
N LEU A 121 -14.74 12.73 26.96
CA LEU A 121 -14.53 13.75 27.96
C LEU A 121 -13.31 14.61 27.69
N ALA A 122 -12.40 14.15 26.79
CA ALA A 122 -11.17 14.87 26.49
C ALA A 122 -11.45 16.11 25.63
N PRO A 123 -11.08 17.32 26.08
CA PRO A 123 -11.23 18.51 25.27
C PRO A 123 -10.27 18.48 24.06
N ALA A 124 -10.66 19.11 22.96
CA ALA A 124 -9.92 19.06 21.70
C ALA A 124 -8.43 19.46 21.86
N PHE A 125 -8.14 20.47 22.68
CA PHE A 125 -6.76 20.90 22.93
C PHE A 125 -5.89 19.82 23.59
N ALA A 126 -6.46 19.03 24.50
CA ALA A 126 -5.74 17.95 25.18
C ALA A 126 -5.46 16.79 24.21
N VAL A 127 -6.42 16.44 23.35
CA VAL A 127 -6.21 15.45 22.27
C VAL A 127 -5.13 15.94 21.30
N LYS A 128 -5.18 17.21 20.90
CA LYS A 128 -4.17 17.81 20.01
C LYS A 128 -2.77 17.80 20.64
N LEU A 129 -2.66 18.11 21.93
CA LEU A 129 -1.40 18.04 22.66
C LEU A 129 -0.84 16.62 22.72
N PHE A 130 -1.72 15.61 22.90
CA PHE A 130 -1.35 14.21 22.89
C PHE A 130 -0.88 13.75 21.50
N MET A 131 -1.51 14.23 20.41
CA MET A 131 -1.16 13.87 19.04
C MET A 131 0.08 14.58 18.49
N LYS A 132 0.40 15.75 19.03
CA LYS A 132 1.53 16.57 18.56
C LYS A 132 2.88 15.81 18.51
N PRO A 133 3.29 15.03 19.51
CA PRO A 133 4.56 14.29 19.47
C PRO A 133 4.74 13.41 18.24
N PHE A 134 3.68 12.79 17.73
CA PHE A 134 3.75 11.94 16.52
C PHE A 134 4.15 12.72 15.26
N ALA A 135 3.72 14.00 15.15
CA ALA A 135 4.11 14.84 14.04
C ALA A 135 5.59 15.29 14.11
N PHE A 136 6.18 15.28 15.31
CA PHE A 136 7.55 15.74 15.57
C PHE A 136 8.50 14.58 15.94
N GLU A 137 8.06 13.34 15.86
CA GLU A 137 8.87 12.17 16.19
C GLU A 137 10.11 12.08 15.29
N LYS A 138 11.27 11.88 15.93
CA LYS A 138 12.57 11.82 15.22
C LYS A 138 12.57 10.73 14.14
N GLY A 139 12.87 11.12 12.91
CA GLY A 139 12.96 10.24 11.75
C GLY A 139 11.62 9.86 11.13
N MET A 140 10.52 9.88 11.87
CA MET A 140 9.19 9.45 11.43
C MET A 140 8.19 10.60 11.26
N GLY A 141 8.29 11.63 12.10
CA GLY A 141 7.34 12.74 12.10
C GLY A 141 7.52 13.67 10.91
N THR A 142 6.43 14.05 10.27
CA THR A 142 6.45 14.93 9.10
C THR A 142 7.04 16.30 9.41
N GLN A 143 6.81 16.85 10.62
CA GLN A 143 7.39 18.12 11.05
C GLN A 143 8.88 18.00 11.36
N TRP A 144 9.33 16.83 11.80
CA TRP A 144 10.74 16.55 11.94
C TRP A 144 11.44 16.56 10.57
N TRP A 145 10.81 16.00 9.51
CA TRP A 145 11.34 16.05 8.15
C TRP A 145 11.51 17.48 7.62
N VAL A 146 10.55 18.34 7.89
CA VAL A 146 10.60 19.76 7.47
C VAL A 146 11.89 20.45 7.96
N GLU A 147 12.33 20.12 9.16
CA GLU A 147 13.50 20.73 9.80
C GLU A 147 14.80 19.97 9.54
N ASN A 148 14.76 18.64 9.42
CA ASN A 148 15.95 17.79 9.53
C ASN A 148 16.20 16.88 8.32
N ASP A 149 15.23 16.67 7.43
CA ASP A 149 15.32 15.73 6.31
C ASP A 149 14.80 16.37 5.02
N GLN A 150 15.72 17.02 4.29
CA GLN A 150 15.36 17.78 3.09
C GLN A 150 14.90 16.86 1.94
N ASP A 151 15.35 15.61 1.89
CA ASP A 151 14.98 14.66 0.85
C ASP A 151 13.53 14.19 1.05
N LYS A 152 13.16 13.76 2.26
CA LYS A 152 11.76 13.47 2.61
C LYS A 152 10.88 14.70 2.50
N PHE A 153 11.35 15.86 2.94
CA PHE A 153 10.61 17.11 2.78
C PHE A 153 10.27 17.37 1.31
N LYS A 154 11.28 17.29 0.42
CA LYS A 154 11.11 17.50 -1.03
C LYS A 154 10.22 16.40 -1.64
N ALA A 155 10.41 15.15 -1.25
CA ALA A 155 9.62 14.03 -1.76
C ALA A 155 8.13 14.17 -1.40
N TYR A 156 7.79 14.54 -0.18
CA TYR A 156 6.42 14.46 0.35
C TYR A 156 5.68 15.79 0.44
N TYR A 157 6.38 16.92 0.49
CA TYR A 157 5.79 18.25 0.39
C TYR A 157 6.08 18.94 -0.95
N GLY A 158 7.13 18.57 -1.63
CA GLY A 158 7.53 19.10 -2.93
C GLY A 158 8.48 20.29 -2.82
N SER A 159 8.03 21.40 -2.23
CA SER A 159 8.85 22.61 -2.07
C SER A 159 8.47 23.38 -0.80
N LYS A 160 9.31 24.35 -0.43
CA LYS A 160 9.02 25.28 0.68
C LYS A 160 7.81 26.14 0.41
N GLU A 161 7.59 26.53 -0.83
CA GLU A 161 6.43 27.31 -1.28
C GLU A 161 5.14 26.48 -1.12
N ALA A 162 5.17 25.21 -1.56
CA ALA A 162 4.04 24.29 -1.41
C ALA A 162 3.70 24.06 0.08
N TYR A 163 4.70 23.83 0.93
CA TYR A 163 4.51 23.70 2.37
C TYR A 163 3.94 24.98 3.00
N SER A 164 4.48 26.14 2.62
CA SER A 164 4.04 27.44 3.15
C SER A 164 2.63 27.85 2.67
N SER A 165 2.16 27.24 1.57
CA SER A 165 0.81 27.46 1.05
C SER A 165 -0.26 26.73 1.85
N ILE A 166 0.11 25.75 2.68
CA ILE A 166 -0.84 25.04 3.54
C ILE A 166 -1.33 25.97 4.65
N ARG A 167 -2.53 26.50 4.51
CA ARG A 167 -3.15 27.44 5.45
C ARG A 167 -4.44 26.92 6.05
N SER A 168 -5.09 25.99 5.37
CA SER A 168 -6.38 25.46 5.74
C SER A 168 -6.46 23.95 5.48
N TRP A 169 -7.52 23.35 5.98
CA TRP A 169 -7.82 21.94 5.70
C TRP A 169 -8.18 21.68 4.23
N ASP A 170 -8.69 22.70 3.52
CA ASP A 170 -9.03 22.58 2.10
C ASP A 170 -7.77 22.40 1.22
N ASP A 171 -6.60 22.80 1.74
CA ASP A 171 -5.33 22.62 1.03
C ASP A 171 -4.80 21.17 1.10
N VAL A 172 -5.25 20.36 2.08
CA VAL A 172 -4.74 19.00 2.34
C VAL A 172 -5.80 17.90 2.21
N ARG A 173 -7.10 18.24 2.13
CA ARG A 173 -8.20 17.28 2.01
C ARG A 173 -8.53 16.79 0.59
N PRO A 174 -8.17 17.48 -0.52
CA PRO A 174 -8.61 17.04 -1.84
C PRO A 174 -8.29 15.57 -2.06
N SER A 175 -9.31 14.78 -2.40
CA SER A 175 -9.16 13.34 -2.63
C SER A 175 -8.28 13.08 -3.84
N TYR A 176 -7.23 12.30 -3.68
CA TYR A 176 -6.46 11.80 -4.82
C TYR A 176 -7.27 10.82 -5.67
N PHE A 177 -8.28 10.19 -5.09
CA PHE A 177 -9.18 9.30 -5.82
C PHE A 177 -9.92 10.05 -6.92
N GLU A 178 -10.55 11.19 -6.61
CA GLU A 178 -11.26 12.01 -7.60
C GLU A 178 -10.32 12.53 -8.68
N LYS A 179 -9.13 13.00 -8.30
CA LYS A 179 -8.14 13.49 -9.27
C LYS A 179 -7.62 12.39 -10.21
N ASN A 180 -7.39 11.20 -9.67
CA ASN A 180 -6.84 10.09 -10.44
C ASN A 180 -7.93 9.39 -11.28
N GLN A 181 -9.17 9.33 -10.79
CA GLN A 181 -10.30 8.81 -11.55
C GLN A 181 -10.58 9.67 -12.77
N THR A 182 -10.69 10.99 -12.60
CA THR A 182 -10.89 11.91 -13.71
C THR A 182 -9.73 11.90 -14.70
N LYS A 183 -8.50 11.72 -14.24
CA LYS A 183 -7.32 11.61 -15.10
C LYS A 183 -7.28 10.27 -15.83
N ALA A 184 -7.54 9.16 -15.16
CA ALA A 184 -7.60 7.82 -15.76
C ALA A 184 -8.75 7.70 -16.77
N GLU A 185 -9.93 8.27 -16.46
CA GLU A 185 -11.08 8.34 -17.37
C GLU A 185 -10.81 9.25 -18.58
N ALA A 186 -10.12 10.37 -18.38
CA ALA A 186 -9.77 11.30 -19.45
C ALA A 186 -8.65 10.78 -20.38
N GLU A 187 -7.70 10.02 -19.83
CA GLU A 187 -6.56 9.48 -20.59
C GLU A 187 -6.83 8.08 -21.16
N GLY A 188 -7.93 7.42 -20.75
CA GLY A 188 -8.30 6.07 -21.22
C GLY A 188 -7.25 4.99 -20.87
N SER A 189 -6.33 5.30 -19.96
CA SER A 189 -5.23 4.42 -19.63
C SER A 189 -5.32 3.90 -18.20
N VAL A 190 -5.70 2.65 -18.08
CA VAL A 190 -5.26 1.85 -16.94
C VAL A 190 -3.74 1.78 -17.05
N CYS A 191 -3.01 2.38 -16.11
CA CYS A 191 -1.56 2.19 -16.05
C CYS A 191 -1.30 0.76 -15.59
N VAL A 192 -1.18 -0.14 -16.56
CA VAL A 192 -0.72 -1.51 -16.29
C VAL A 192 0.79 -1.41 -16.07
N LEU A 193 1.26 -1.93 -14.93
CA LEU A 193 2.70 -2.01 -14.68
C LEU A 193 3.32 -2.99 -15.69
N ASP A 194 4.40 -2.58 -16.32
CA ASP A 194 5.20 -3.45 -17.15
C ASP A 194 6.06 -4.34 -16.23
N HIS A 195 5.92 -5.64 -16.32
CA HIS A 195 6.69 -6.60 -15.53
C HIS A 195 7.98 -7.07 -16.24
N GLY A 196 8.25 -6.52 -17.44
CA GLY A 196 9.47 -6.81 -18.19
C GLY A 196 9.44 -8.13 -18.97
N TYR A 197 8.25 -8.68 -19.22
CA TYR A 197 8.02 -9.86 -20.04
C TYR A 197 6.67 -9.75 -20.75
N ASP A 198 6.42 -10.61 -21.74
CA ASP A 198 5.15 -10.68 -22.47
C ASP A 198 4.08 -11.36 -21.61
N GLU A 199 3.25 -10.59 -20.92
CA GLU A 199 2.21 -11.06 -20.02
C GLU A 199 1.01 -11.72 -20.71
N THR A 200 0.98 -11.75 -22.05
CA THR A 200 0.03 -12.56 -22.80
C THR A 200 0.36 -14.05 -22.76
N LYS A 201 1.61 -14.38 -22.38
CA LYS A 201 2.10 -15.74 -22.21
C LYS A 201 1.94 -16.21 -20.76
N SER A 202 1.77 -17.53 -20.60
CA SER A 202 1.97 -18.14 -19.29
C SER A 202 3.44 -18.00 -18.88
N ILE A 203 3.71 -17.71 -17.60
CA ILE A 203 5.08 -17.67 -17.08
C ILE A 203 5.83 -19.00 -17.25
N TYR A 204 5.11 -20.10 -17.42
CA TYR A 204 5.70 -21.42 -17.64
C TYR A 204 6.09 -21.65 -19.10
N ASP A 205 5.63 -20.80 -20.03
CA ASP A 205 5.96 -20.86 -21.46
C ASP A 205 7.06 -19.85 -21.83
N LEU A 206 7.61 -19.13 -20.84
CA LEU A 206 8.68 -18.17 -21.06
C LEU A 206 9.99 -18.88 -21.40
N THR A 207 10.67 -18.34 -22.40
CA THR A 207 12.03 -18.76 -22.76
C THR A 207 13.05 -18.21 -21.74
N LEU A 208 14.24 -18.80 -21.72
CA LEU A 208 15.35 -18.31 -20.91
C LEU A 208 15.62 -16.81 -21.15
N ALA A 209 15.65 -16.39 -22.42
CA ALA A 209 15.92 -14.99 -22.78
C ALA A 209 14.85 -14.03 -22.22
N GLU A 210 13.57 -14.45 -22.17
CA GLU A 210 12.49 -13.64 -21.60
C GLU A 210 12.60 -13.54 -20.07
N VAL A 211 13.00 -14.61 -19.39
CA VAL A 211 13.23 -14.58 -17.94
C VAL A 211 14.46 -13.74 -17.58
N GLU A 212 15.53 -13.84 -18.37
CA GLU A 212 16.73 -13.01 -18.23
C GLU A 212 16.37 -11.52 -18.43
N ALA A 213 15.61 -11.19 -19.46
CA ALA A 213 15.15 -9.82 -19.72
C ALA A 213 14.28 -9.27 -18.57
N ALA A 214 13.40 -10.10 -18.01
CA ALA A 214 12.59 -9.72 -16.85
C ALA A 214 13.43 -9.48 -15.59
N ALA A 215 14.52 -10.22 -15.40
CA ALA A 215 15.48 -10.00 -14.33
C ALA A 215 16.25 -8.68 -14.54
N GLU A 216 16.73 -8.42 -15.75
CA GLU A 216 17.39 -7.16 -16.11
C GLU A 216 16.46 -5.95 -15.94
N PHE A 217 15.18 -6.10 -16.26
CA PHE A 217 14.15 -5.08 -16.06
C PHE A 217 14.01 -4.68 -14.58
N ARG A 218 14.29 -5.61 -13.66
CA ARG A 218 14.36 -5.39 -12.20
C ARG A 218 15.76 -4.99 -11.72
N GLY A 219 16.67 -4.70 -12.63
CA GLY A 219 18.04 -4.27 -12.32
C GLY A 219 18.96 -5.43 -11.88
N GLY A 220 18.56 -6.69 -12.08
CA GLY A 220 19.33 -7.84 -11.64
C GLY A 220 19.63 -8.86 -12.71
N ARG A 221 19.87 -10.11 -12.30
CA ARG A 221 20.20 -11.23 -13.20
C ARG A 221 19.50 -12.52 -12.75
N PHE A 222 19.15 -13.35 -13.75
CA PHE A 222 18.70 -14.71 -13.53
C PHE A 222 19.91 -15.65 -13.43
N LEU A 223 19.97 -16.48 -12.40
CA LEU A 223 21.10 -17.40 -12.15
C LEU A 223 20.75 -18.87 -12.44
N GLY A 224 19.48 -19.17 -12.75
CA GLY A 224 19.04 -20.54 -13.06
C GLY A 224 18.59 -21.32 -11.83
N PRO A 225 18.44 -22.66 -11.93
CA PRO A 225 18.78 -23.51 -13.08
C PRO A 225 17.77 -23.39 -14.23
N LYS A 226 18.26 -23.22 -15.47
CA LYS A 226 17.42 -23.06 -16.67
C LYS A 226 16.61 -24.31 -17.04
N GLU A 227 17.08 -25.46 -16.62
CA GLU A 227 16.46 -26.78 -16.86
C GLU A 227 15.11 -26.93 -16.19
N LEU A 228 14.84 -26.10 -15.17
CA LEU A 228 13.56 -26.11 -14.44
C LEU A 228 12.53 -25.13 -15.02
N LEU A 229 12.88 -24.34 -16.05
CA LEU A 229 11.91 -23.48 -16.72
C LEU A 229 10.73 -24.32 -17.23
N GLY A 230 9.52 -23.78 -17.09
CA GLY A 230 8.28 -24.49 -17.39
C GLY A 230 7.77 -25.37 -16.23
N THR A 231 8.54 -25.56 -15.17
CA THR A 231 8.13 -26.36 -14.02
C THR A 231 7.44 -25.49 -12.98
N LYS A 232 6.18 -25.80 -12.68
CA LYS A 232 5.38 -25.08 -11.68
C LYS A 232 5.99 -25.19 -10.28
N GLY A 233 6.11 -24.05 -9.59
CA GLY A 233 6.66 -23.97 -8.24
C GLY A 233 8.16 -24.22 -8.15
N ALA A 234 8.87 -24.30 -9.28
CA ALA A 234 10.33 -24.40 -9.28
C ALA A 234 10.97 -23.14 -8.66
N ILE A 235 12.04 -23.35 -7.91
CA ILE A 235 12.81 -22.28 -7.27
C ILE A 235 14.05 -22.01 -8.08
N PHE A 236 14.28 -20.75 -8.38
CA PHE A 236 15.38 -20.25 -9.19
C PHE A 236 16.30 -19.32 -8.39
N GLY A 237 17.55 -19.28 -8.76
CA GLY A 237 18.51 -18.30 -8.27
C GLY A 237 18.37 -16.97 -9.03
N TRP A 238 18.45 -15.88 -8.30
CA TRP A 238 18.41 -14.51 -8.80
C TRP A 238 19.50 -13.70 -8.12
N GLU A 239 19.92 -12.64 -8.77
CA GLU A 239 20.83 -11.65 -8.19
C GLU A 239 20.26 -10.25 -8.43
N CYS A 240 20.20 -9.43 -7.39
CA CYS A 240 19.75 -8.05 -7.50
C CYS A 240 20.89 -7.11 -7.92
N GLU A 241 20.60 -5.85 -8.19
CA GLU A 241 21.59 -4.84 -8.60
C GLU A 241 22.70 -4.55 -7.58
N HIS A 242 22.45 -4.89 -6.30
CA HIS A 242 23.43 -4.76 -5.21
C HIS A 242 24.28 -6.03 -5.03
N GLY A 243 24.07 -7.05 -5.88
CA GLY A 243 24.83 -8.31 -5.83
C GLY A 243 24.30 -9.32 -4.80
N HIS A 244 23.17 -9.07 -4.14
CA HIS A 244 22.56 -10.05 -3.25
C HIS A 244 21.98 -11.19 -4.09
N GLN A 245 22.32 -12.43 -3.70
CA GLN A 245 21.78 -13.61 -4.34
C GLN A 245 20.67 -14.20 -3.47
N PHE A 246 19.54 -14.49 -4.09
CA PHE A 246 18.35 -15.03 -3.43
C PHE A 246 17.68 -16.09 -4.28
N HIS A 247 16.77 -16.85 -3.66
CA HIS A 247 16.03 -17.92 -4.31
C HIS A 247 14.54 -17.61 -4.27
N ALA A 248 13.90 -17.67 -5.44
CA ALA A 248 12.47 -17.41 -5.56
C ALA A 248 11.88 -18.14 -6.79
N SER A 249 10.57 -18.40 -6.78
CA SER A 249 9.87 -18.92 -7.94
C SER A 249 9.56 -17.83 -8.96
N LEU A 250 9.24 -18.22 -10.20
CA LEU A 250 8.75 -17.31 -11.23
C LEU A 250 7.45 -16.63 -10.78
N GLU A 251 6.57 -17.35 -10.09
CA GLU A 251 5.31 -16.83 -9.55
C GLU A 251 5.55 -15.67 -8.58
N PHE A 252 6.50 -15.83 -7.65
CA PHE A 252 6.84 -14.78 -6.70
C PHE A 252 7.40 -13.55 -7.40
N VAL A 253 8.34 -13.74 -8.35
CA VAL A 253 9.03 -12.62 -9.01
C VAL A 253 8.15 -11.97 -10.08
N LEU A 254 7.53 -12.76 -10.96
CA LEU A 254 6.87 -12.24 -12.16
C LEU A 254 5.40 -11.91 -11.95
N LEU A 255 4.68 -12.70 -11.16
CA LEU A 255 3.26 -12.47 -10.88
C LEU A 255 3.05 -11.70 -9.57
N GLY A 256 3.84 -12.00 -8.54
CA GLY A 256 3.73 -11.38 -7.23
C GLY A 256 4.46 -10.04 -7.11
N GLY A 257 5.33 -9.70 -8.08
CA GLY A 257 6.14 -8.48 -8.04
C GLY A 257 7.22 -8.50 -6.95
N GLY A 258 7.46 -9.66 -6.31
CA GLY A 258 8.49 -9.82 -5.29
C GLY A 258 9.90 -9.75 -5.88
N TRP A 259 10.87 -9.37 -5.05
CA TRP A 259 12.27 -9.28 -5.43
C TRP A 259 13.19 -9.66 -4.27
N CYS A 260 14.34 -9.01 -4.13
CA CYS A 260 15.36 -9.32 -3.14
C CYS A 260 14.94 -8.94 -1.72
N THR A 261 14.81 -9.94 -0.83
CA THR A 261 14.41 -9.72 0.57
C THR A 261 15.46 -9.00 1.41
N GLU A 262 16.75 -9.07 1.06
CA GLU A 262 17.78 -8.32 1.75
C GLU A 262 17.67 -6.82 1.45
N CYS A 263 17.34 -6.49 0.21
CA CYS A 263 16.99 -5.13 -0.13
C CYS A 263 15.72 -4.66 0.59
N ASP A 264 14.67 -5.47 0.67
CA ASP A 264 13.40 -5.12 1.33
C ASP A 264 13.53 -4.85 2.82
N LEU A 265 14.57 -5.40 3.48
CA LEU A 265 14.87 -5.18 4.88
C LEU A 265 15.81 -3.99 5.13
N SER A 266 16.48 -3.49 4.09
CA SER A 266 17.33 -2.30 4.17
C SER A 266 16.50 -1.03 4.01
N ASP A 267 17.02 0.11 4.45
CA ASP A 267 16.32 1.39 4.37
C ASP A 267 15.73 1.66 2.98
N PHE A 268 14.48 2.05 2.94
CA PHE A 268 13.62 2.28 1.76
C PHE A 268 14.30 3.09 0.62
N GLU A 269 15.29 3.89 0.93
CA GLU A 269 16.05 4.69 -0.05
C GLU A 269 16.93 3.86 -1.00
N HIS A 270 17.28 2.62 -0.63
CA HIS A 270 18.12 1.74 -1.44
C HIS A 270 17.35 0.97 -2.53
N HIS A 271 16.01 0.95 -2.48
CA HIS A 271 15.19 0.15 -3.39
C HIS A 271 14.88 0.80 -4.74
N ILE A 272 15.05 2.13 -4.83
CA ILE A 272 14.63 2.88 -6.00
C ILE A 272 15.84 3.38 -6.75
N THR A 273 16.48 2.47 -7.45
CA THR A 273 17.51 2.88 -8.39
C THR A 273 16.92 2.99 -9.81
N PRO A 274 17.49 3.83 -10.67
CA PRO A 274 17.10 3.89 -12.07
C PRO A 274 17.24 2.57 -12.83
N LYS A 275 17.99 1.62 -12.28
CA LYS A 275 18.20 0.29 -12.87
C LYS A 275 16.99 -0.62 -12.65
N ASN A 276 16.32 -0.54 -11.50
CA ASN A 276 15.09 -1.28 -11.26
C ASN A 276 13.89 -0.55 -11.87
N LYS A 277 13.65 -0.80 -13.16
CA LYS A 277 12.55 -0.18 -13.90
C LYS A 277 11.18 -0.57 -13.37
N PHE A 278 11.03 -1.78 -12.85
CA PHE A 278 9.78 -2.23 -12.23
C PHE A 278 9.47 -1.39 -10.99
N ALA A 279 10.39 -1.30 -10.03
CA ALA A 279 10.20 -0.47 -8.83
C ALA A 279 9.99 1.01 -9.18
N SER A 280 10.68 1.53 -10.18
CA SER A 280 10.55 2.92 -10.63
C SER A 280 9.16 3.27 -11.17
N GLN A 281 8.38 2.31 -11.64
CA GLN A 281 7.00 2.53 -12.10
C GLN A 281 6.04 2.71 -10.92
N VAL A 282 6.25 1.95 -9.84
CA VAL A 282 5.40 1.99 -8.65
C VAL A 282 5.53 3.33 -7.90
N MET A 283 6.66 4.03 -8.10
CA MET A 283 6.99 5.28 -7.39
C MET A 283 6.64 6.56 -8.18
N LYS A 284 6.13 6.44 -9.39
CA LYS A 284 5.65 7.57 -10.20
C LYS A 284 4.19 7.89 -9.90
#